data_b54219d28f62173236bafdf94b8a508d
#
_entry.id   b54219d28f62173236bafdf94b8a508d
#
_cell.length_a   1.000
_cell.length_b   1.000
_cell.length_c   1.000
_cell.angle_alpha   90.00
_cell.angle_beta   90.00
_cell.angle_gamma   90.00
#
_symmetry.space_group_name_H-M   'P 1'
#
loop_
_entity.id
_entity.type
_entity.pdbx_description
1 polymer ?
#
loop_
_entity_poly.entity_id
_entity_poly.type
_entity_poly.pdbx_seq_one_letter_code
_entity_poly.pdbx_strand_id
1 'polypeptide(L)'
;MTESEKAAAGFLYDANYDEELARQRAECKDKCHRYNLCLPSDTAQQDEIMRGILGKAGNGLHITAPFWCDYGYNIFVGDDFYSNHNLVILDCAPITFGNHVFIAPNCCFSAAGHPLDVEQRNAGLEIALPITVGSNVWIGAGVTVLPGVTIGDNTVIGAGSVVTRDIPSGVVSVGSPCRVLREITEEDKYKYKLAL
;
A
#
# COMPACT_ATOMS: atom_id res chain seq x y z
N MET A 1 27.22 2.37 5.90
CA MET A 1 25.80 2.08 5.59
C MET A 1 25.42 2.96 4.42
N THR A 2 24.86 2.36 3.37
CA THR A 2 24.21 3.08 2.27
C THR A 2 22.92 3.72 2.76
N GLU A 3 22.34 4.66 2.01
CA GLU A 3 21.06 5.28 2.38
C GLU A 3 19.92 4.24 2.43
N SER A 4 19.94 3.26 1.53
CA SER A 4 19.02 2.11 1.56
C SER A 4 19.16 1.27 2.84
N GLU A 5 20.39 1.00 3.30
CA GLU A 5 20.64 0.29 4.56
C GLU A 5 20.17 1.09 5.79
N LYS A 6 20.34 2.42 5.77
CA LYS A 6 19.81 3.30 6.81
C LYS A 6 18.29 3.25 6.87
N ALA A 7 17.61 3.38 5.72
CA ALA A 7 16.16 3.27 5.61
C ALA A 7 15.66 1.93 6.17
N ALA A 8 16.27 0.81 5.75
CA ALA A 8 15.92 -0.53 6.21
C ALA A 8 16.13 -0.74 7.72
N ALA A 9 17.10 -0.04 8.32
CA ALA A 9 17.41 -0.07 9.75
C ALA A 9 16.56 0.93 10.57
N GLY A 10 15.66 1.70 9.94
CA GLY A 10 14.80 2.69 10.60
C GLY A 10 15.52 3.98 11.00
N PHE A 11 16.67 4.27 10.42
CA PHE A 11 17.37 5.54 10.60
C PHE A 11 16.86 6.60 9.63
N LEU A 12 17.13 7.86 9.97
CA LEU A 12 17.01 8.94 8.99
C LEU A 12 17.99 8.69 7.84
N TYR A 13 17.52 8.87 6.62
CA TYR A 13 18.30 8.63 5.42
C TYR A 13 18.05 9.75 4.39
N ASP A 14 19.03 9.93 3.49
CA ASP A 14 18.92 10.90 2.40
C ASP A 14 18.14 10.28 1.23
N ALA A 15 16.83 10.47 1.24
CA ALA A 15 15.96 9.98 0.18
C ALA A 15 16.03 10.82 -1.09
N ASN A 16 16.35 12.11 -0.97
CA ASN A 16 16.14 13.08 -2.04
C ASN A 16 17.38 13.33 -2.90
N TYR A 17 18.57 13.24 -2.31
CA TYR A 17 19.82 13.59 -2.99
C TYR A 17 20.72 12.39 -3.23
N ASP A 18 20.41 11.20 -2.68
CA ASP A 18 21.14 9.97 -3.01
C ASP A 18 20.87 9.57 -4.46
N GLU A 19 21.93 9.51 -5.26
CA GLU A 19 21.85 9.25 -6.71
C GLU A 19 21.31 7.86 -7.03
N GLU A 20 21.65 6.85 -6.22
CA GLU A 20 21.18 5.48 -6.44
C GLU A 20 19.69 5.33 -6.17
N LEU A 21 19.19 5.88 -5.06
CA LEU A 21 17.77 5.89 -4.76
C LEU A 21 16.97 6.69 -5.80
N ALA A 22 17.50 7.83 -6.26
CA ALA A 22 16.87 8.63 -7.31
C ALA A 22 16.78 7.85 -8.64
N ARG A 23 17.85 7.13 -9.02
CA ARG A 23 17.87 6.27 -10.22
C ARG A 23 16.83 5.15 -10.12
N GLN A 24 16.78 4.45 -8.98
CA GLN A 24 15.82 3.36 -8.76
C GLN A 24 14.36 3.84 -8.85
N ARG A 25 14.05 5.00 -8.25
CA ARG A 25 12.71 5.59 -8.36
C ARG A 25 12.36 5.97 -9.79
N ALA A 26 13.30 6.53 -10.55
CA ALA A 26 13.07 6.87 -11.95
C ALA A 26 12.77 5.61 -12.78
N GLU A 27 13.55 4.55 -12.63
CA GLU A 27 13.35 3.26 -13.31
C GLU A 27 11.98 2.64 -12.94
N CYS A 28 11.58 2.71 -11.67
CA CYS A 28 10.28 2.21 -11.23
C CYS A 28 9.13 3.02 -11.84
N LYS A 29 9.24 4.36 -11.85
CA LYS A 29 8.24 5.24 -12.48
C LYS A 29 8.07 4.97 -13.98
N ASP A 30 9.15 4.66 -14.69
CA ASP A 30 9.09 4.25 -16.10
C ASP A 30 8.34 2.92 -16.28
N LYS A 31 8.50 1.97 -15.35
CA LYS A 31 7.73 0.71 -15.35
C LYS A 31 6.24 0.97 -15.07
N CYS A 32 5.92 1.79 -14.05
CA CYS A 32 4.56 2.20 -13.76
C CYS A 32 3.91 2.92 -14.95
N HIS A 33 4.63 3.82 -15.61
CA HIS A 33 4.14 4.50 -16.80
C HIS A 33 3.79 3.51 -17.91
N ARG A 34 4.65 2.54 -18.20
CA ARG A 34 4.38 1.48 -19.20
C ARG A 34 3.15 0.66 -18.82
N TYR A 35 3.01 0.26 -17.55
CA TYR A 35 1.83 -0.41 -17.03
C TYR A 35 0.56 0.40 -17.28
N ASN A 36 0.58 1.68 -16.94
CA ASN A 36 -0.57 2.57 -17.03
C ASN A 36 -1.02 2.88 -18.47
N LEU A 37 -0.16 2.63 -19.45
CA LEU A 37 -0.47 2.76 -20.89
C LEU A 37 -0.94 1.46 -21.55
N CYS A 38 -0.90 0.33 -20.84
CA CYS A 38 -1.41 -0.92 -21.38
C CYS A 38 -2.90 -0.85 -21.64
N LEU A 39 -3.35 -1.49 -22.73
CA LEU A 39 -4.78 -1.65 -22.96
C LEU A 39 -5.41 -2.45 -21.81
N PRO A 40 -6.59 -2.05 -21.29
CA PRO A 40 -7.27 -2.79 -20.23
C PRO A 40 -7.62 -4.23 -20.61
N SER A 41 -7.74 -4.54 -21.88
CA SER A 41 -8.01 -5.89 -22.41
C SER A 41 -6.77 -6.77 -22.51
N ASP A 42 -5.56 -6.21 -22.44
CA ASP A 42 -4.29 -6.98 -22.48
C ASP A 42 -3.83 -7.35 -21.08
N THR A 43 -4.59 -8.24 -20.46
CA THR A 43 -4.36 -8.67 -19.08
C THR A 43 -3.05 -9.44 -18.91
N ALA A 44 -2.58 -10.12 -19.97
CA ALA A 44 -1.31 -10.86 -19.93
C ALA A 44 -0.11 -9.89 -19.81
N GLN A 45 -0.08 -8.83 -20.64
CA GLN A 45 0.96 -7.81 -20.58
C GLN A 45 0.92 -7.05 -19.24
N GLN A 46 -0.29 -6.74 -18.75
CA GLN A 46 -0.47 -6.09 -17.43
C GLN A 46 0.09 -6.96 -16.31
N ASP A 47 -0.20 -8.26 -16.26
CA ASP A 47 0.32 -9.18 -15.24
C ASP A 47 1.86 -9.29 -15.31
N GLU A 48 2.42 -9.44 -16.51
CA GLU A 48 3.88 -9.50 -16.72
C GLU A 48 4.58 -8.25 -16.18
N ILE A 49 4.13 -7.06 -16.58
CA ILE A 49 4.75 -5.80 -16.15
C ILE A 49 4.61 -5.62 -14.64
N MET A 50 3.42 -5.90 -14.08
CA MET A 50 3.18 -5.72 -12.66
C MET A 50 4.03 -6.66 -11.81
N ARG A 51 4.18 -7.94 -12.21
CA ARG A 51 5.10 -8.88 -11.54
C ARG A 51 6.56 -8.46 -11.66
N GLY A 52 6.93 -7.71 -12.70
CA GLY A 52 8.25 -7.09 -12.87
C GLY A 52 8.46 -5.81 -12.05
N ILE A 53 7.41 -5.25 -11.48
CA ILE A 53 7.45 -4.10 -10.55
C ILE A 53 7.53 -4.60 -9.10
N LEU A 54 6.62 -5.50 -8.70
CA LEU A 54 6.45 -5.94 -7.32
C LEU A 54 7.58 -6.85 -6.84
N GLY A 55 7.98 -6.72 -5.57
CA GLY A 55 8.96 -7.61 -4.95
C GLY A 55 8.47 -9.05 -4.84
N LYS A 56 7.16 -9.24 -4.63
CA LYS A 56 6.50 -10.55 -4.66
C LYS A 56 5.02 -10.38 -4.97
N ALA A 57 4.49 -11.27 -5.81
CA ALA A 57 3.06 -11.35 -6.09
C ALA A 57 2.59 -12.81 -6.05
N GLY A 58 1.49 -13.06 -5.32
CA GLY A 58 0.78 -14.33 -5.30
C GLY A 58 -0.01 -14.60 -6.57
N ASN A 59 -0.85 -15.64 -6.54
CA ASN A 59 -1.77 -15.95 -7.61
C ASN A 59 -2.98 -15.01 -7.58
N GLY A 60 -3.71 -14.87 -8.71
CA GLY A 60 -4.92 -14.05 -8.76
C GLY A 60 -4.68 -12.55 -8.57
N LEU A 61 -3.47 -12.05 -8.91
CA LEU A 61 -3.15 -10.64 -8.86
C LEU A 61 -4.02 -9.85 -9.85
N HIS A 62 -4.66 -8.78 -9.37
CA HIS A 62 -5.35 -7.81 -10.21
C HIS A 62 -5.18 -6.39 -9.66
N ILE A 63 -4.56 -5.52 -10.45
CA ILE A 63 -4.42 -4.10 -10.15
C ILE A 63 -4.99 -3.31 -11.31
N THR A 64 -5.97 -2.44 -11.08
CA THR A 64 -6.56 -1.63 -12.13
C THR A 64 -5.76 -0.34 -12.30
N ALA A 65 -5.30 -0.06 -13.50
CA ALA A 65 -4.56 1.17 -13.81
C ALA A 65 -5.43 2.44 -13.55
N PRO A 66 -4.82 3.60 -13.24
CA PRO A 66 -3.39 3.76 -13.02
C PRO A 66 -2.92 3.30 -11.64
N PHE A 67 -1.65 2.88 -11.57
CA PHE A 67 -0.92 2.48 -10.37
C PHE A 67 0.40 3.22 -10.29
N TRP A 68 0.82 3.62 -9.10
CA TRP A 68 2.10 4.29 -8.85
C TRP A 68 2.77 3.78 -7.58
N CYS A 69 4.09 3.59 -7.65
CA CYS A 69 4.92 3.31 -6.48
C CYS A 69 6.30 3.96 -6.63
N ASP A 70 7.10 3.95 -5.56
CA ASP A 70 8.45 4.53 -5.58
C ASP A 70 9.49 3.53 -6.10
N TYR A 71 9.53 2.33 -5.55
CA TYR A 71 10.54 1.32 -5.86
C TYR A 71 9.93 0.03 -6.41
N GLY A 72 8.77 -0.37 -5.94
CA GLY A 72 8.05 -1.58 -6.29
C GLY A 72 8.59 -2.84 -5.61
N TYR A 73 9.90 -2.99 -5.51
CA TYR A 73 10.53 -4.19 -4.92
C TYR A 73 10.27 -4.36 -3.42
N ASN A 74 9.79 -3.33 -2.72
CA ASN A 74 9.36 -3.39 -1.33
C ASN A 74 7.87 -3.71 -1.16
N ILE A 75 7.15 -4.00 -2.23
CA ILE A 75 5.73 -4.34 -2.19
C ILE A 75 5.58 -5.85 -2.31
N PHE A 76 4.92 -6.46 -1.33
CA PHE A 76 4.71 -7.91 -1.26
C PHE A 76 3.21 -8.17 -1.12
N VAL A 77 2.61 -8.88 -2.08
CA VAL A 77 1.19 -9.22 -2.06
C VAL A 77 0.98 -10.72 -2.07
N GLY A 78 -0.02 -11.16 -1.29
CA GLY A 78 -0.44 -12.56 -1.24
C GLY A 78 -1.34 -12.97 -2.41
N ASP A 79 -2.03 -14.09 -2.25
CA ASP A 79 -2.98 -14.60 -3.26
C ASP A 79 -4.27 -13.77 -3.28
N ASP A 80 -4.91 -13.69 -4.47
CA ASP A 80 -6.18 -13.01 -4.70
C ASP A 80 -6.18 -11.54 -4.26
N PHE A 81 -5.10 -10.84 -4.57
CA PHE A 81 -4.98 -9.41 -4.34
C PHE A 81 -5.71 -8.63 -5.45
N TYR A 82 -6.65 -7.79 -5.06
CA TYR A 82 -7.39 -6.90 -5.95
C TYR A 82 -7.22 -5.44 -5.56
N SER A 83 -6.93 -4.58 -6.53
CA SER A 83 -6.97 -3.13 -6.35
C SER A 83 -7.72 -2.46 -7.49
N ASN A 84 -8.57 -1.50 -7.14
CA ASN A 84 -9.24 -0.60 -8.06
C ASN A 84 -8.30 0.54 -8.49
N HIS A 85 -8.82 1.51 -9.28
CA HIS A 85 -8.07 2.62 -9.87
C HIS A 85 -7.36 3.52 -8.85
N ASN A 86 -6.25 4.11 -9.27
CA ASN A 86 -5.49 5.13 -8.53
C ASN A 86 -4.95 4.64 -7.18
N LEU A 87 -4.42 3.41 -7.15
CA LEU A 87 -3.65 2.95 -6.01
C LEU A 87 -2.25 3.57 -6.07
N VAL A 88 -1.84 4.20 -4.96
CA VAL A 88 -0.50 4.74 -4.75
C VAL A 88 0.16 4.03 -3.58
N ILE A 89 1.37 3.51 -3.77
CA ILE A 89 2.15 2.86 -2.72
C ILE A 89 3.55 3.48 -2.68
N LEU A 90 3.84 4.28 -1.63
CA LEU A 90 5.16 4.86 -1.42
C LEU A 90 5.97 3.89 -0.57
N ASP A 91 6.63 2.96 -1.24
CA ASP A 91 7.28 1.79 -0.67
C ASP A 91 8.75 2.02 -0.28
N CYS A 92 9.00 3.09 0.46
CA CYS A 92 10.35 3.38 1.01
C CYS A 92 10.79 2.35 2.09
N ALA A 93 9.84 1.63 2.68
CA ALA A 93 10.03 0.45 3.52
C ALA A 93 9.09 -0.67 3.05
N PRO A 94 9.25 -1.93 3.50
CA PRO A 94 8.37 -3.03 3.12
C PRO A 94 6.89 -2.75 3.38
N ILE A 95 6.05 -2.95 2.35
CA ILE A 95 4.59 -2.93 2.46
C ILE A 95 4.06 -4.29 2.07
N THR A 96 3.48 -4.99 3.05
CA THR A 96 3.06 -6.38 2.89
C THR A 96 1.54 -6.49 3.00
N PHE A 97 0.94 -7.21 2.07
CA PHE A 97 -0.48 -7.56 2.06
C PHE A 97 -0.63 -9.07 2.12
N GLY A 98 -1.53 -9.55 2.97
CA GLY A 98 -1.90 -10.96 3.04
C GLY A 98 -2.73 -11.42 1.84
N ASN A 99 -3.45 -12.52 1.99
CA ASN A 99 -4.31 -13.09 0.95
C ASN A 99 -5.70 -12.43 0.96
N HIS A 100 -6.40 -12.43 -0.19
CA HIS A 100 -7.78 -11.93 -0.33
C HIS A 100 -7.92 -10.48 0.18
N VAL A 101 -7.03 -9.60 -0.25
CA VAL A 101 -7.09 -8.17 0.07
C VAL A 101 -7.77 -7.42 -1.07
N PHE A 102 -8.81 -6.65 -0.75
CA PHE A 102 -9.56 -5.83 -1.69
C PHE A 102 -9.36 -4.35 -1.38
N ILE A 103 -8.85 -3.59 -2.35
CA ILE A 103 -8.60 -2.15 -2.22
C ILE A 103 -9.49 -1.38 -3.21
N ALA A 104 -10.34 -0.51 -2.69
CA ALA A 104 -11.20 0.38 -3.48
C ALA A 104 -10.38 1.55 -4.08
N PRO A 105 -10.96 2.38 -4.97
CA PRO A 105 -10.19 3.40 -5.69
C PRO A 105 -9.65 4.51 -4.80
N ASN A 106 -8.58 5.17 -5.28
CA ASN A 106 -7.96 6.36 -4.69
C ASN A 106 -7.34 6.11 -3.30
N CYS A 107 -6.79 4.94 -3.07
CA CYS A 107 -6.12 4.60 -1.81
C CYS A 107 -4.62 4.91 -1.88
N CYS A 108 -4.05 5.27 -0.72
CA CYS A 108 -2.63 5.54 -0.54
C CYS A 108 -2.07 4.77 0.66
N PHE A 109 -0.97 4.06 0.45
CA PHE A 109 -0.16 3.45 1.51
C PHE A 109 1.20 4.13 1.48
N SER A 110 1.53 4.90 2.51
CA SER A 110 2.80 5.62 2.59
C SER A 110 3.67 5.05 3.71
N ALA A 111 4.76 4.37 3.34
CA ALA A 111 5.77 3.95 4.29
C ALA A 111 6.78 5.07 4.61
N ALA A 112 6.73 6.18 3.87
CA ALA A 112 7.61 7.32 4.00
C ALA A 112 7.05 8.41 4.91
N GLY A 113 7.93 9.06 5.67
CA GLY A 113 7.65 10.25 6.44
C GLY A 113 8.87 11.16 6.54
N HIS A 114 8.63 12.43 6.86
CA HIS A 114 9.70 13.40 7.10
C HIS A 114 9.86 13.71 8.58
N PRO A 115 11.08 14.07 9.04
CA PRO A 115 11.31 14.57 10.40
C PRO A 115 10.45 15.81 10.70
N LEU A 116 9.99 15.94 11.94
CA LEU A 116 9.33 17.15 12.41
C LEU A 116 10.30 18.32 12.54
N ASP A 117 11.58 18.02 12.81
CA ASP A 117 12.64 19.03 12.85
C ASP A 117 12.83 19.66 11.47
N VAL A 118 12.85 20.99 11.45
CA VAL A 118 12.89 21.77 10.21
C VAL A 118 14.21 21.65 9.46
N GLU A 119 15.33 21.57 10.18
CA GLU A 119 16.66 21.48 9.57
C GLU A 119 16.86 20.12 8.91
N GLN A 120 16.49 19.06 9.60
CA GLN A 120 16.53 17.69 9.07
C GLN A 120 15.61 17.55 7.84
N ARG A 121 14.39 18.08 7.90
CA ARG A 121 13.45 18.04 6.79
C ARG A 121 13.94 18.84 5.57
N ASN A 122 14.51 20.03 5.80
CA ASN A 122 15.07 20.85 4.72
C ASN A 122 16.34 20.25 4.12
N ALA A 123 17.06 19.42 4.88
CA ALA A 123 18.18 18.61 4.38
C ALA A 123 17.69 17.42 3.51
N GLY A 124 16.38 17.26 3.31
CA GLY A 124 15.80 16.20 2.47
C GLY A 124 15.75 14.83 3.14
N LEU A 125 15.94 14.75 4.46
CA LEU A 125 15.91 13.48 5.18
C LEU A 125 14.49 12.94 5.31
N GLU A 126 14.40 11.61 5.28
CA GLU A 126 13.17 10.84 5.48
C GLU A 126 13.35 9.75 6.54
N ILE A 127 12.25 9.25 7.03
CA ILE A 127 12.16 8.01 7.78
C ILE A 127 11.23 7.05 7.02
N ALA A 128 11.58 5.78 6.99
CA ALA A 128 10.76 4.74 6.37
C ALA A 128 10.32 3.70 7.41
N LEU A 129 9.02 3.47 7.53
CA LEU A 129 8.46 2.49 8.45
C LEU A 129 7.53 1.52 7.71
N PRO A 130 7.66 0.20 7.93
CA PRO A 130 6.90 -0.80 7.20
C PRO A 130 5.39 -0.71 7.48
N ILE A 131 4.57 -1.11 6.49
CA ILE A 131 3.12 -1.27 6.66
C ILE A 131 2.79 -2.74 6.45
N THR A 132 1.94 -3.28 7.32
CA THR A 132 1.44 -4.65 7.20
C THR A 132 -0.07 -4.67 7.15
N VAL A 133 -0.63 -5.31 6.13
CA VAL A 133 -2.07 -5.57 6.00
C VAL A 133 -2.27 -7.08 6.00
N GLY A 134 -3.10 -7.56 6.92
CA GLY A 134 -3.42 -8.99 7.04
C GLY A 134 -4.22 -9.54 5.88
N SER A 135 -4.76 -10.75 6.07
CA SER A 135 -5.59 -11.43 5.09
C SER A 135 -7.08 -11.10 5.25
N ASN A 136 -7.86 -11.25 4.17
CA ASN A 136 -9.32 -10.99 4.14
C ASN A 136 -9.65 -9.54 4.57
N VAL A 137 -8.89 -8.57 4.07
CA VAL A 137 -9.06 -7.15 4.40
C VAL A 137 -9.72 -6.42 3.25
N TRP A 138 -10.71 -5.60 3.56
CA TRP A 138 -11.31 -4.67 2.61
C TRP A 138 -10.98 -3.22 2.99
N ILE A 139 -10.33 -2.53 2.08
CA ILE A 139 -9.98 -1.11 2.20
C ILE A 139 -10.95 -0.30 1.33
N GLY A 140 -11.75 0.55 1.97
CA GLY A 140 -12.72 1.45 1.32
C GLY A 140 -12.05 2.54 0.49
N ALA A 141 -12.82 3.18 -0.38
CA ALA A 141 -12.32 4.22 -1.30
C ALA A 141 -11.70 5.42 -0.55
N GLY A 142 -10.61 5.96 -1.07
CA GLY A 142 -9.95 7.15 -0.53
C GLY A 142 -9.28 6.96 0.82
N VAL A 143 -8.96 5.72 1.20
CA VAL A 143 -8.24 5.44 2.46
C VAL A 143 -6.77 5.78 2.32
N THR A 144 -6.21 6.42 3.36
CA THR A 144 -4.77 6.65 3.51
C THR A 144 -4.25 5.87 4.72
N VAL A 145 -3.18 5.09 4.53
CA VAL A 145 -2.47 4.37 5.60
C VAL A 145 -1.10 4.98 5.80
N LEU A 146 -0.80 5.38 7.05
CA LEU A 146 0.44 6.05 7.42
C LEU A 146 1.57 5.06 7.77
N PRO A 147 2.83 5.54 7.83
CA PRO A 147 3.98 4.70 8.10
C PRO A 147 3.88 3.93 9.43
N GLY A 148 4.35 2.69 9.44
CA GLY A 148 4.44 1.87 10.65
C GLY A 148 3.14 1.18 11.07
N VAL A 149 2.07 1.30 10.29
CA VAL A 149 0.75 0.76 10.65
C VAL A 149 0.62 -0.73 10.33
N THR A 150 0.02 -1.48 11.25
CA THR A 150 -0.46 -2.84 11.04
C THR A 150 -2.00 -2.87 11.03
N ILE A 151 -2.60 -3.46 9.98
CA ILE A 151 -4.04 -3.75 9.90
C ILE A 151 -4.22 -5.27 10.00
N GLY A 152 -4.95 -5.72 11.03
CA GLY A 152 -5.16 -7.15 11.28
C GLY A 152 -6.09 -7.82 10.27
N ASP A 153 -6.14 -9.17 10.33
CA ASP A 153 -6.95 -10.00 9.46
C ASP A 153 -8.46 -9.74 9.59
N ASN A 154 -9.23 -10.10 8.57
CA ASN A 154 -10.70 -10.04 8.60
C ASN A 154 -11.23 -8.65 8.97
N THR A 155 -10.62 -7.59 8.46
CA THR A 155 -10.89 -6.20 8.84
C THR A 155 -11.43 -5.40 7.67
N VAL A 156 -12.31 -4.46 7.95
CA VAL A 156 -12.86 -3.50 6.99
C VAL A 156 -12.45 -2.09 7.41
N ILE A 157 -11.81 -1.36 6.52
CA ILE A 157 -11.53 0.07 6.69
C ILE A 157 -12.52 0.86 5.83
N GLY A 158 -13.38 1.66 6.48
CA GLY A 158 -14.40 2.46 5.78
C GLY A 158 -13.79 3.58 4.94
N ALA A 159 -14.51 3.95 3.88
CA ALA A 159 -14.07 4.95 2.90
C ALA A 159 -13.70 6.30 3.55
N GLY A 160 -12.69 6.99 2.99
CA GLY A 160 -12.19 8.29 3.45
C GLY A 160 -11.44 8.25 4.79
N SER A 161 -11.09 7.07 5.29
CA SER A 161 -10.36 6.94 6.57
C SER A 161 -8.89 7.27 6.43
N VAL A 162 -8.30 7.84 7.50
CA VAL A 162 -6.86 8.01 7.65
C VAL A 162 -6.37 7.11 8.80
N VAL A 163 -5.68 6.03 8.45
CA VAL A 163 -5.20 5.03 9.41
C VAL A 163 -3.85 5.48 9.96
N THR A 164 -3.84 5.93 11.21
CA THR A 164 -2.69 6.54 11.88
C THR A 164 -2.08 5.67 12.99
N ARG A 165 -2.64 4.49 13.23
CA ARG A 165 -2.22 3.50 14.24
C ARG A 165 -2.75 2.13 13.89
N ASP A 166 -2.24 1.11 14.53
CA ASP A 166 -2.65 -0.27 14.32
C ASP A 166 -4.15 -0.48 14.51
N ILE A 167 -4.72 -1.34 13.67
CA ILE A 167 -6.12 -1.76 13.69
C ILE A 167 -6.13 -3.27 13.99
N PRO A 168 -6.87 -3.70 15.03
CA PRO A 168 -6.97 -5.12 15.36
C PRO A 168 -7.73 -5.92 14.30
N SER A 169 -7.62 -7.24 14.36
CA SER A 169 -8.37 -8.16 13.49
C SER A 169 -9.88 -8.17 13.81
N GLY A 170 -10.69 -8.50 12.81
CA GLY A 170 -12.13 -8.80 12.99
C GLY A 170 -13.01 -7.57 13.20
N VAL A 171 -12.60 -6.39 12.77
CA VAL A 171 -13.33 -5.14 13.04
C VAL A 171 -13.68 -4.36 11.78
N VAL A 172 -14.67 -3.49 11.92
CA VAL A 172 -14.93 -2.35 11.03
C VAL A 172 -14.35 -1.10 11.70
N SER A 173 -13.45 -0.40 10.99
CA SER A 173 -12.83 0.84 11.46
C SER A 173 -13.07 1.96 10.48
N VAL A 174 -13.30 3.19 10.96
CA VAL A 174 -13.67 4.34 10.13
C VAL A 174 -13.10 5.65 10.66
N GLY A 175 -13.01 6.65 9.80
CA GLY A 175 -12.80 8.05 10.17
C GLY A 175 -11.37 8.56 10.00
N SER A 176 -11.20 9.85 10.30
CA SER A 176 -9.91 10.54 10.29
C SER A 176 -9.75 11.35 11.59
N PRO A 177 -8.91 10.85 12.52
CA PRO A 177 -8.15 9.59 12.47
C PRO A 177 -9.04 8.34 12.58
N CYS A 178 -8.65 7.27 11.90
CA CYS A 178 -9.39 5.99 11.88
C CYS A 178 -9.46 5.36 13.28
N ARG A 179 -10.65 4.87 13.64
CA ARG A 179 -10.92 4.19 14.93
C ARG A 179 -11.83 3.00 14.72
N VAL A 180 -11.69 1.99 15.57
CA VAL A 180 -12.62 0.86 15.61
C VAL A 180 -14.03 1.40 15.87
N LEU A 181 -14.95 1.06 14.97
CA LEU A 181 -16.37 1.36 15.07
C LEU A 181 -17.11 0.23 15.79
N ARG A 182 -16.84 -1.02 15.36
CA ARG A 182 -17.42 -2.24 15.93
C ARG A 182 -16.70 -3.50 15.48
N GLU A 183 -16.95 -4.60 16.10
CA GLU A 183 -16.58 -5.92 15.64
C GLU A 183 -17.42 -6.35 14.41
N ILE A 184 -16.86 -7.23 13.58
CA ILE A 184 -17.59 -7.95 12.54
C ILE A 184 -18.20 -9.19 13.19
N THR A 185 -19.50 -9.41 12.98
CA THR A 185 -20.26 -10.51 13.61
C THR A 185 -20.92 -11.39 12.57
N GLU A 186 -21.45 -12.55 12.97
CA GLU A 186 -22.23 -13.44 12.11
C GLU A 186 -23.46 -12.75 11.49
N GLU A 187 -24.00 -11.71 12.11
CA GLU A 187 -25.13 -10.94 11.59
C GLU A 187 -24.80 -10.20 10.29
N ASP A 188 -23.52 -9.80 10.12
CA ASP A 188 -23.05 -9.12 8.91
C ASP A 188 -23.23 -9.98 7.65
N LYS A 189 -23.28 -11.31 7.78
CA LYS A 189 -23.55 -12.26 6.71
C LYS A 189 -24.93 -12.08 6.07
N TYR A 190 -25.91 -11.60 6.84
CA TYR A 190 -27.29 -11.45 6.42
C TYR A 190 -27.66 -10.02 6.04
N LYS A 191 -26.69 -9.09 6.08
CA LYS A 191 -26.92 -7.68 5.75
C LYS A 191 -27.45 -7.46 4.33
N TYR A 192 -27.03 -8.30 3.39
CA TYR A 192 -27.43 -8.22 1.98
C TYR A 192 -28.18 -9.48 1.55
N LYS A 193 -29.25 -9.31 0.75
CA LYS A 193 -30.00 -10.43 0.22
C LYS A 193 -29.24 -11.10 -0.91
N LEU A 194 -29.14 -12.43 -0.87
CA LEU A 194 -28.73 -13.24 -2.02
C LEU A 194 -29.94 -13.48 -2.90
N ALA A 195 -29.81 -13.31 -4.23
CA ALA A 195 -30.76 -13.83 -5.19
C ALA A 195 -30.55 -15.36 -5.27
N LEU A 196 -31.56 -16.13 -4.92
CA LEU A 196 -31.58 -17.58 -5.03
C LEU A 196 -31.95 -17.99 -6.45
#